data_8e6e607cc3ec6abeaf181e449b4f0a77
#
_entry.id   8e6e607cc3ec6abeaf181e449b4f0a77
#
_cell.length_a   1.000
_cell.length_b   1.000
_cell.length_c   1.000
_cell.angle_alpha   90.00
_cell.angle_beta   90.00
_cell.angle_gamma   90.00
#
_symmetry.space_group_name_H-M   'P 1'
#
loop_
_entity.id
_entity.type
_entity.pdbx_description
1 polymer ?
#
loop_
_entity_poly.entity_id
_entity_poly.type
_entity_poly.pdbx_seq_one_letter_code
_entity_poly.pdbx_strand_id
1 'polypeptide(L)'
;MVPDVMPKSMLVVGSGAIGIEFASFYHTLGVDVTVVEVLPRVLPVEDEEISAFAHKAFEKDGLKIMVNATVKTLKKGADSVTASIESNGKTTELTVDRVIMAVGIVGNVEEIGLETTKIEVDRTHVVINEWCETAEKGVYAIGDLAGPPWLAHKASHEGIICIEKIAGEKGVHPLNTLRIPGCTYCHPQVASV
;
A
#
# COMPACT_ATOMS: atom_id res chain seq x y z
N MET A 1 8.94 8.58 6.03
CA MET A 1 7.72 9.41 6.04
C MET A 1 7.46 10.05 7.41
N VAL A 2 8.50 10.42 8.09
CA VAL A 2 8.40 11.17 9.35
C VAL A 2 8.80 12.61 9.04
N PRO A 3 7.86 13.56 9.07
CA PRO A 3 8.16 14.96 8.83
C PRO A 3 8.88 15.56 10.04
N ASP A 4 9.78 16.52 9.79
CA ASP A 4 10.51 17.23 10.88
C ASP A 4 9.56 18.07 11.75
N VAL A 5 8.45 18.51 11.15
CA VAL A 5 7.40 19.28 11.84
C VAL A 5 6.06 18.63 11.55
N MET A 6 5.24 18.42 12.60
CA MET A 6 3.89 17.88 12.44
C MET A 6 3.05 18.82 11.55
N PRO A 7 2.52 18.33 10.40
CA PRO A 7 1.65 19.14 9.57
C PRO A 7 0.32 19.42 10.29
N LYS A 8 -0.32 20.53 9.95
CA LYS A 8 -1.68 20.86 10.44
C LYS A 8 -2.74 20.28 9.54
N SER A 9 -2.42 20.14 8.24
CA SER A 9 -3.33 19.60 7.23
C SER A 9 -2.60 18.65 6.28
N MET A 10 -3.31 17.61 5.84
CA MET A 10 -2.74 16.57 4.96
C MET A 10 -3.76 16.07 3.95
N LEU A 11 -3.30 15.85 2.73
CA LEU A 11 -4.01 15.11 1.70
C LEU A 11 -3.38 13.73 1.55
N VAL A 12 -4.19 12.68 1.63
CA VAL A 12 -3.80 11.31 1.30
C VAL A 12 -4.48 10.93 -0.01
N VAL A 13 -3.69 10.57 -1.01
CA VAL A 13 -4.17 10.14 -2.33
C VAL A 13 -4.10 8.63 -2.42
N GLY A 14 -5.27 8.00 -2.54
CA GLY A 14 -5.45 6.56 -2.45
C GLY A 14 -5.96 6.12 -1.07
N SER A 15 -6.97 5.26 -1.06
CA SER A 15 -7.65 4.75 0.14
C SER A 15 -7.50 3.23 0.32
N GLY A 16 -6.47 2.63 -0.27
CA GLY A 16 -6.05 1.28 0.09
C GLY A 16 -5.50 1.22 1.52
N ALA A 17 -5.07 0.04 1.98
CA ALA A 17 -4.58 -0.16 3.34
C ALA A 17 -3.55 0.90 3.77
N ILE A 18 -2.52 1.13 2.96
CA ILE A 18 -1.46 2.10 3.25
C ILE A 18 -2.02 3.53 3.41
N GLY A 19 -2.88 3.97 2.48
CA GLY A 19 -3.46 5.30 2.54
C GLY A 19 -4.32 5.51 3.78
N ILE A 20 -5.17 4.54 4.10
CA ILE A 20 -6.05 4.59 5.28
C ILE A 20 -5.25 4.50 6.58
N GLU A 21 -4.20 3.69 6.65
CA GLU A 21 -3.33 3.63 7.83
C GLU A 21 -2.66 4.97 8.10
N PHE A 22 -2.07 5.61 7.09
CA PHE A 22 -1.50 6.95 7.24
C PHE A 22 -2.56 8.00 7.59
N ALA A 23 -3.73 7.95 6.95
CA ALA A 23 -4.82 8.88 7.24
C ALA A 23 -5.28 8.76 8.70
N SER A 24 -5.52 7.54 9.17
CA SER A 24 -5.92 7.25 10.57
C SER A 24 -4.83 7.66 11.56
N PHE A 25 -3.58 7.33 11.28
CA PHE A 25 -2.44 7.69 12.13
C PHE A 25 -2.30 9.20 12.31
N TYR A 26 -2.23 9.96 11.23
CA TYR A 26 -2.07 11.41 11.32
C TYR A 26 -3.32 12.11 11.87
N HIS A 27 -4.51 11.61 11.54
CA HIS A 27 -5.75 12.12 12.13
C HIS A 27 -5.77 11.95 13.65
N THR A 28 -5.38 10.78 14.15
CA THR A 28 -5.27 10.52 15.61
C THR A 28 -4.26 11.46 16.30
N LEU A 29 -3.24 11.91 15.57
CA LEU A 29 -2.28 12.92 16.05
C LEU A 29 -2.78 14.36 15.93
N GLY A 30 -4.04 14.57 15.51
CA GLY A 30 -4.68 15.88 15.44
C GLY A 30 -4.50 16.63 14.12
N VAL A 31 -4.02 15.96 13.07
CA VAL A 31 -3.90 16.54 11.72
C VAL A 31 -5.27 16.55 11.02
N ASP A 32 -5.61 17.64 10.35
CA ASP A 32 -6.80 17.70 9.47
C ASP A 32 -6.52 16.93 8.17
N VAL A 33 -7.06 15.71 8.06
CA VAL A 33 -6.77 14.79 6.97
C VAL A 33 -7.93 14.69 5.99
N THR A 34 -7.60 14.85 4.70
CA THR A 34 -8.51 14.56 3.59
C THR A 34 -7.97 13.37 2.79
N VAL A 35 -8.80 12.37 2.53
CA VAL A 35 -8.49 11.21 1.69
C VAL A 35 -9.22 11.38 0.35
N VAL A 36 -8.50 11.17 -0.76
CA VAL A 36 -9.06 11.17 -2.12
C VAL A 36 -8.87 9.81 -2.75
N GLU A 37 -9.97 9.23 -3.23
CA GLU A 37 -10.01 7.90 -3.86
C GLU A 37 -10.71 7.97 -5.22
N VAL A 38 -10.07 7.42 -6.24
CA VAL A 38 -10.62 7.36 -7.60
C VAL A 38 -11.76 6.35 -7.72
N LEU A 39 -11.72 5.28 -6.94
CA LEU A 39 -12.73 4.24 -6.90
C LEU A 39 -13.96 4.69 -6.06
N PRO A 40 -15.10 3.99 -6.20
CA PRO A 40 -16.34 4.40 -5.53
C PRO A 40 -16.39 4.09 -4.02
N ARG A 41 -15.35 3.44 -3.46
CA ARG A 41 -15.30 3.05 -2.04
C ARG A 41 -13.88 3.05 -1.49
N VAL A 42 -13.75 3.27 -0.19
CA VAL A 42 -12.48 3.09 0.53
C VAL A 42 -12.15 1.61 0.67
N LEU A 43 -10.87 1.27 0.90
CA LEU A 43 -10.41 -0.11 1.04
C LEU A 43 -11.01 -1.01 -0.05
N PRO A 44 -10.79 -0.70 -1.34
CA PRO A 44 -11.56 -1.26 -2.46
C PRO A 44 -11.39 -2.77 -2.65
N VAL A 45 -10.37 -3.37 -2.03
CA VAL A 45 -10.12 -4.82 -2.07
C VAL A 45 -10.89 -5.60 -1.00
N GLU A 46 -11.43 -4.90 -0.01
CA GLU A 46 -12.22 -5.50 1.06
C GLU A 46 -13.67 -5.76 0.61
N ASP A 47 -14.38 -6.55 1.40
CA ASP A 47 -15.83 -6.76 1.22
C ASP A 47 -16.58 -5.43 1.19
N GLU A 48 -17.63 -5.35 0.38
CA GLU A 48 -18.37 -4.10 0.13
C GLU A 48 -19.08 -3.59 1.39
N GLU A 49 -19.65 -4.47 2.20
CA GLU A 49 -20.31 -4.09 3.45
C GLU A 49 -19.29 -3.59 4.48
N ILE A 50 -18.13 -4.26 4.56
CA ILE A 50 -17.02 -3.86 5.43
C ILE A 50 -16.45 -2.51 5.00
N SER A 51 -16.23 -2.32 3.70
CA SER A 51 -15.78 -1.05 3.13
C SER A 51 -16.75 0.09 3.45
N ALA A 52 -18.05 -0.13 3.28
CA ALA A 52 -19.10 0.87 3.61
C ALA A 52 -19.18 1.16 5.12
N PHE A 53 -19.02 0.14 5.95
CA PHE A 53 -18.96 0.31 7.40
C PHE A 53 -17.74 1.12 7.83
N ALA A 54 -16.56 0.78 7.30
CA ALA A 54 -15.31 1.48 7.59
C ALA A 54 -15.39 2.96 7.15
N HIS A 55 -15.91 3.23 5.96
CA HIS A 55 -16.12 4.60 5.46
C HIS A 55 -16.91 5.46 6.44
N LYS A 56 -18.08 4.96 6.86
CA LYS A 56 -18.94 5.66 7.83
C LYS A 56 -18.25 5.87 9.18
N ALA A 57 -17.46 4.89 9.63
CA ALA A 57 -16.73 5.01 10.88
C ALA A 57 -15.64 6.08 10.79
N PHE A 58 -14.87 6.12 9.70
CA PHE A 58 -13.85 7.13 9.46
C PHE A 58 -14.41 8.55 9.37
N GLU A 59 -15.52 8.74 8.65
CA GLU A 59 -16.19 10.06 8.58
C GLU A 59 -16.73 10.50 9.95
N LYS A 60 -17.31 9.57 10.73
CA LYS A 60 -17.77 9.83 12.08
C LYS A 60 -16.63 10.23 13.02
N ASP A 61 -15.45 9.66 12.82
CA ASP A 61 -14.23 10.00 13.57
C ASP A 61 -13.63 11.35 13.14
N GLY A 62 -14.02 11.88 11.97
CA GLY A 62 -13.64 13.21 11.50
C GLY A 62 -12.74 13.22 10.26
N LEU A 63 -12.43 12.09 9.68
CA LEU A 63 -11.73 12.03 8.39
C LEU A 63 -12.63 12.59 7.27
N LYS A 64 -12.06 13.42 6.42
CA LYS A 64 -12.71 13.88 5.20
C LYS A 64 -12.39 12.92 4.06
N ILE A 65 -13.42 12.32 3.46
CA ILE A 65 -13.24 11.31 2.42
C ILE A 65 -13.96 11.73 1.14
N MET A 66 -13.24 11.66 0.03
CA MET A 66 -13.76 11.94 -1.31
C MET A 66 -13.54 10.71 -2.18
N VAL A 67 -14.58 9.92 -2.41
CA VAL A 67 -14.58 8.81 -3.38
C VAL A 67 -15.04 9.30 -4.76
N ASN A 68 -14.81 8.51 -5.83
CA ASN A 68 -15.03 8.93 -7.21
C ASN A 68 -14.37 10.28 -7.51
N ALA A 69 -13.18 10.49 -6.94
CA ALA A 69 -12.45 11.75 -7.02
C ALA A 69 -11.01 11.50 -7.47
N THR A 70 -10.51 12.37 -8.33
CA THR A 70 -9.16 12.24 -8.91
C THR A 70 -8.35 13.50 -8.66
N VAL A 71 -7.14 13.34 -8.13
CA VAL A 71 -6.16 14.44 -8.07
C VAL A 71 -5.55 14.62 -9.45
N LYS A 72 -5.83 15.74 -10.11
CA LYS A 72 -5.32 16.04 -11.46
C LYS A 72 -3.95 16.66 -11.43
N THR A 73 -3.70 17.59 -10.53
CA THR A 73 -2.43 18.27 -10.40
C THR A 73 -2.07 18.55 -8.96
N LEU A 74 -0.77 18.60 -8.70
CA LEU A 74 -0.21 19.04 -7.43
C LEU A 74 0.76 20.19 -7.71
N LYS A 75 0.54 21.34 -7.10
CA LYS A 75 1.44 22.51 -7.19
C LYS A 75 2.12 22.69 -5.83
N LYS A 76 3.44 22.52 -5.82
CA LYS A 76 4.26 22.75 -4.62
C LYS A 76 4.45 24.26 -4.41
N GLY A 77 4.06 24.75 -3.24
CA GLY A 77 4.41 26.07 -2.71
C GLY A 77 5.68 26.03 -1.85
N ALA A 78 5.96 27.09 -1.10
CA ALA A 78 7.08 27.14 -0.17
C ALA A 78 6.89 26.14 0.97
N ASP A 79 5.74 26.19 1.66
CA ASP A 79 5.41 25.36 2.83
C ASP A 79 4.09 24.59 2.67
N SER A 80 3.53 24.54 1.48
CA SER A 80 2.23 23.92 1.21
C SER A 80 2.19 23.28 -0.18
N VAL A 81 1.17 22.46 -0.41
CA VAL A 81 0.85 21.87 -1.71
C VAL A 81 -0.61 22.16 -2.02
N THR A 82 -0.89 22.70 -3.20
CA THR A 82 -2.26 22.88 -3.69
C THR A 82 -2.59 21.76 -4.67
N ALA A 83 -3.61 20.98 -4.33
CA ALA A 83 -4.15 19.90 -5.14
C ALA A 83 -5.38 20.39 -5.91
N SER A 84 -5.44 20.09 -7.21
CA SER A 84 -6.65 20.21 -8.02
C SER A 84 -7.36 18.84 -8.05
N ILE A 85 -8.55 18.78 -7.48
CA ILE A 85 -9.32 17.53 -7.31
C ILE A 85 -10.58 17.63 -8.17
N GLU A 86 -10.77 16.65 -9.06
CA GLU A 86 -11.98 16.51 -9.87
C GLU A 86 -12.86 15.42 -9.28
N SER A 87 -14.12 15.76 -9.01
CA SER A 87 -15.16 14.82 -8.60
C SER A 87 -16.51 15.24 -9.22
N ASN A 88 -17.22 14.30 -9.82
CA ASN A 88 -18.53 14.53 -10.46
C ASN A 88 -18.51 15.70 -11.47
N GLY A 89 -17.44 15.83 -12.25
CA GLY A 89 -17.27 16.88 -13.26
C GLY A 89 -17.01 18.28 -12.70
N LYS A 90 -16.82 18.40 -11.40
CA LYS A 90 -16.43 19.65 -10.73
C LYS A 90 -14.99 19.56 -10.25
N THR A 91 -14.24 20.63 -10.50
CA THR A 91 -12.87 20.78 -10.00
C THR A 91 -12.88 21.68 -8.76
N THR A 92 -12.23 21.22 -7.71
CA THR A 92 -12.01 21.98 -6.47
C THR A 92 -10.51 22.05 -6.17
N GLU A 93 -10.07 23.13 -5.56
CA GLU A 93 -8.71 23.28 -5.07
C GLU A 93 -8.65 23.05 -3.57
N LEU A 94 -7.68 22.24 -3.13
CA LEU A 94 -7.39 22.00 -1.71
C LEU A 94 -5.92 22.29 -1.47
N THR A 95 -5.64 23.20 -0.54
CA THR A 95 -4.29 23.51 -0.10
C THR A 95 -4.01 22.89 1.26
N VAL A 96 -2.94 22.11 1.35
CA VAL A 96 -2.52 21.39 2.55
C VAL A 96 -1.02 21.54 2.79
N ASP A 97 -0.57 21.26 4.00
CA ASP A 97 0.86 21.32 4.34
C ASP A 97 1.64 20.17 3.69
N ARG A 98 1.05 18.98 3.63
CA ARG A 98 1.70 17.76 3.08
C ARG A 98 0.72 16.91 2.29
N VAL A 99 1.28 16.16 1.34
CA VAL A 99 0.57 15.15 0.55
C VAL A 99 1.26 13.81 0.69
N ILE A 100 0.50 12.76 0.94
CA ILE A 100 0.95 11.37 0.85
C ILE A 100 0.35 10.76 -0.41
N MET A 101 1.20 10.20 -1.26
CA MET A 101 0.80 9.43 -2.43
C MET A 101 0.80 7.95 -2.07
N ALA A 102 -0.38 7.34 -2.00
CA ALA A 102 -0.59 5.93 -1.64
C ALA A 102 -1.35 5.19 -2.76
N VAL A 103 -0.91 5.38 -4.01
CA VAL A 103 -1.59 4.94 -5.23
C VAL A 103 -1.12 3.59 -5.77
N GLY A 104 -0.30 2.88 -5.03
CA GLY A 104 0.19 1.54 -5.37
C GLY A 104 1.60 1.27 -4.87
N ILE A 105 2.03 0.03 -5.07
CA ILE A 105 3.35 -0.49 -4.71
C ILE A 105 4.02 -1.01 -5.98
N VAL A 106 5.32 -0.77 -6.09
CA VAL A 106 6.19 -1.30 -7.13
C VAL A 106 7.41 -1.95 -6.50
N GLY A 107 7.92 -3.01 -7.10
CA GLY A 107 9.19 -3.60 -6.71
C GLY A 107 10.35 -2.70 -7.16
N ASN A 108 11.38 -2.56 -6.34
CA ASN A 108 12.59 -1.82 -6.70
C ASN A 108 13.55 -2.76 -7.44
N VAL A 109 13.36 -2.88 -8.73
CA VAL A 109 14.12 -3.79 -9.62
C VAL A 109 15.13 -3.06 -10.51
N GLU A 110 15.13 -1.73 -10.49
CA GLU A 110 16.01 -0.91 -11.31
C GLU A 110 17.42 -0.84 -10.72
N GLU A 111 18.43 -0.85 -11.58
CA GLU A 111 19.84 -0.62 -11.24
C GLU A 111 20.44 -1.55 -10.18
N ILE A 112 19.90 -2.77 -10.04
CA ILE A 112 20.42 -3.81 -9.14
C ILE A 112 21.14 -4.96 -9.88
N GLY A 113 21.37 -4.79 -11.19
CA GLY A 113 22.17 -5.73 -12.00
C GLY A 113 21.40 -6.94 -12.53
N LEU A 114 20.06 -6.93 -12.48
CA LEU A 114 19.24 -8.05 -12.98
C LEU A 114 19.42 -8.32 -14.45
N GLU A 115 19.75 -7.30 -15.25
CA GLU A 115 19.98 -7.36 -16.69
C GLU A 115 21.19 -8.24 -17.06
N THR A 116 22.08 -8.55 -16.12
CA THR A 116 23.24 -9.43 -16.31
C THR A 116 22.97 -10.88 -15.91
N THR A 117 21.74 -11.18 -15.50
CA THR A 117 21.30 -12.48 -14.99
C THR A 117 20.18 -13.06 -15.85
N LYS A 118 19.72 -14.27 -15.52
CA LYS A 118 18.52 -14.88 -16.12
C LYS A 118 17.24 -14.56 -15.34
N ILE A 119 17.31 -13.66 -14.34
CA ILE A 119 16.17 -13.30 -13.50
C ILE A 119 15.13 -12.59 -14.36
N GLU A 120 13.93 -13.13 -14.34
CA GLU A 120 12.79 -12.55 -15.02
C GLU A 120 12.06 -11.56 -14.10
N VAL A 121 11.61 -10.46 -14.69
CA VAL A 121 10.80 -9.44 -14.01
C VAL A 121 9.47 -9.31 -14.74
N ASP A 122 8.36 -9.54 -14.04
CA ASP A 122 7.02 -9.25 -14.54
C ASP A 122 6.58 -7.87 -13.99
N ARG A 123 6.44 -6.90 -14.89
CA ARG A 123 6.18 -5.49 -14.58
C ARG A 123 7.27 -4.90 -13.66
N THR A 124 7.11 -5.04 -12.34
CA THR A 124 8.04 -4.50 -11.34
C THR A 124 8.41 -5.54 -10.28
N HIS A 125 8.06 -6.81 -10.45
CA HIS A 125 8.33 -7.85 -9.46
C HIS A 125 9.17 -8.97 -10.08
N VAL A 126 10.07 -9.51 -9.28
CA VAL A 126 10.88 -10.67 -9.66
C VAL A 126 9.99 -11.91 -9.71
N VAL A 127 10.05 -12.63 -10.84
CA VAL A 127 9.35 -13.90 -11.01
C VAL A 127 10.04 -15.00 -10.22
N ILE A 128 9.27 -15.67 -9.37
CA ILE A 128 9.74 -16.79 -8.55
C ILE A 128 8.84 -18.02 -8.72
N ASN A 129 9.36 -19.18 -8.38
CA ASN A 129 8.54 -20.38 -8.21
C ASN A 129 8.00 -20.48 -6.75
N GLU A 130 7.29 -21.56 -6.45
CA GLU A 130 6.71 -21.84 -5.13
C GLU A 130 7.74 -21.97 -3.99
N TRP A 131 9.04 -22.04 -4.32
CA TRP A 131 10.16 -22.16 -3.39
C TRP A 131 11.01 -20.89 -3.33
N CYS A 132 10.50 -19.78 -3.85
CA CYS A 132 11.19 -18.50 -3.94
C CYS A 132 12.41 -18.50 -4.88
N GLU A 133 12.59 -19.52 -5.72
CA GLU A 133 13.69 -19.60 -6.68
C GLU A 133 13.39 -18.71 -7.89
N THR A 134 14.41 -17.98 -8.33
CA THR A 134 14.39 -17.25 -9.60
C THR A 134 14.88 -18.12 -10.76
N ALA A 135 14.83 -17.61 -11.99
CA ALA A 135 15.42 -18.28 -13.15
C ALA A 135 16.97 -18.33 -13.11
N GLU A 136 17.62 -17.57 -12.25
CA GLU A 136 19.07 -17.62 -12.02
C GLU A 136 19.40 -18.62 -10.90
N LYS A 137 20.17 -19.65 -11.24
CA LYS A 137 20.51 -20.72 -10.28
C LYS A 137 21.22 -20.18 -9.04
N GLY A 138 20.67 -20.50 -7.87
CA GLY A 138 21.22 -20.11 -6.57
C GLY A 138 20.84 -18.69 -6.15
N VAL A 139 19.95 -18.04 -6.90
CA VAL A 139 19.40 -16.73 -6.55
C VAL A 139 17.91 -16.86 -6.26
N TYR A 140 17.48 -16.30 -5.15
CA TYR A 140 16.12 -16.36 -4.62
C TYR A 140 15.60 -14.95 -4.39
N ALA A 141 14.28 -14.78 -4.44
CA ALA A 141 13.63 -13.52 -4.09
C ALA A 141 12.43 -13.78 -3.17
N ILE A 142 12.26 -12.92 -2.16
CA ILE A 142 11.20 -13.00 -1.16
C ILE A 142 10.63 -11.62 -0.88
N GLY A 143 9.49 -11.58 -0.20
CA GLY A 143 8.85 -10.36 0.27
C GLY A 143 8.20 -9.56 -0.84
N ASP A 144 8.17 -8.25 -0.67
CA ASP A 144 7.47 -7.34 -1.56
C ASP A 144 8.02 -7.36 -2.99
N LEU A 145 9.33 -7.62 -3.13
CA LEU A 145 9.99 -7.75 -4.42
C LEU A 145 9.44 -8.92 -5.26
N ALA A 146 8.99 -9.99 -4.60
CA ALA A 146 8.42 -11.18 -5.22
C ALA A 146 6.91 -11.11 -5.48
N GLY A 147 6.29 -9.93 -5.26
CA GLY A 147 4.89 -9.68 -5.56
C GLY A 147 3.93 -9.81 -4.36
N PRO A 148 2.63 -9.60 -4.62
CA PRO A 148 1.60 -9.61 -3.60
C PRO A 148 1.38 -11.00 -2.94
N PRO A 149 0.73 -11.02 -1.76
CA PRO A 149 0.38 -9.87 -0.94
C PRO A 149 1.61 -9.22 -0.28
N TRP A 150 1.64 -7.87 -0.24
CA TRP A 150 2.77 -7.11 0.32
C TRP A 150 2.62 -6.99 1.84
N LEU A 151 3.04 -8.03 2.55
CA LEU A 151 2.86 -8.19 3.98
C LEU A 151 4.16 -8.70 4.63
N ALA A 152 4.57 -8.08 5.71
CA ALA A 152 5.81 -8.42 6.41
C ALA A 152 5.87 -9.89 6.86
N HIS A 153 4.75 -10.43 7.35
CA HIS A 153 4.69 -11.84 7.76
C HIS A 153 4.73 -12.80 6.58
N LYS A 154 4.18 -12.43 5.39
CA LYS A 154 4.39 -13.21 4.15
C LYS A 154 5.88 -13.30 3.85
N ALA A 155 6.60 -12.19 3.85
CA ALA A 155 8.03 -12.14 3.60
C ALA A 155 8.83 -13.01 4.58
N SER A 156 8.47 -12.98 5.88
CA SER A 156 9.09 -13.81 6.91
C SER A 156 8.90 -15.30 6.66
N HIS A 157 7.68 -15.71 6.31
CA HIS A 157 7.39 -17.12 6.00
C HIS A 157 8.05 -17.58 4.70
N GLU A 158 8.09 -16.75 3.67
CA GLU A 158 8.85 -17.05 2.44
C GLU A 158 10.32 -17.27 2.74
N GLY A 159 10.92 -16.42 3.59
CA GLY A 159 12.31 -16.56 3.99
C GLY A 159 12.61 -17.89 4.71
N ILE A 160 11.71 -18.29 5.63
CA ILE A 160 11.83 -19.56 6.35
C ILE A 160 11.72 -20.74 5.36
N ILE A 161 10.67 -20.77 4.54
CA ILE A 161 10.44 -21.84 3.55
C ILE A 161 11.62 -21.95 2.57
N CYS A 162 12.11 -20.81 2.09
CA CYS A 162 13.25 -20.74 1.17
C CYS A 162 14.49 -21.38 1.79
N ILE A 163 14.86 -21.00 3.01
CA ILE A 163 16.07 -21.52 3.70
C ILE A 163 15.92 -23.00 4.06
N GLU A 164 14.78 -23.42 4.55
CA GLU A 164 14.52 -24.84 4.87
C GLU A 164 14.59 -25.72 3.61
N LYS A 165 14.09 -25.20 2.47
CA LYS A 165 14.19 -25.90 1.18
C LYS A 165 15.65 -26.01 0.71
N ILE A 166 16.43 -24.95 0.83
CA ILE A 166 17.87 -24.94 0.50
C ILE A 166 18.63 -25.94 1.38
N ALA A 167 18.30 -26.00 2.67
CA ALA A 167 18.89 -26.92 3.63
C ALA A 167 18.50 -28.40 3.40
N GLY A 168 17.51 -28.66 2.57
CA GLY A 168 17.01 -30.02 2.33
C GLY A 168 16.16 -30.59 3.46
N GLU A 169 15.55 -29.73 4.28
CA GLU A 169 14.67 -30.14 5.36
C GLU A 169 13.44 -30.90 4.82
N LYS A 170 13.00 -31.92 5.60
CA LYS A 170 11.84 -32.73 5.24
C LYS A 170 10.55 -32.10 5.74
N GLY A 171 9.50 -32.18 4.91
CA GLY A 171 8.16 -31.70 5.32
C GLY A 171 7.96 -30.21 5.10
N VAL A 172 8.85 -29.54 4.40
CA VAL A 172 8.65 -28.16 3.96
C VAL A 172 7.53 -28.11 2.92
N HIS A 173 6.61 -27.18 3.07
CA HIS A 173 5.50 -26.95 2.15
C HIS A 173 5.53 -25.54 1.60
N PRO A 174 5.14 -25.33 0.32
CA PRO A 174 4.99 -23.99 -0.25
C PRO A 174 4.00 -23.14 0.54
N LEU A 175 4.24 -21.83 0.52
CA LEU A 175 3.34 -20.88 1.13
C LEU A 175 1.99 -20.84 0.38
N ASN A 176 0.89 -21.04 1.10
CA ASN A 176 -0.44 -20.84 0.54
C ASN A 176 -0.88 -19.38 0.73
N THR A 177 -0.74 -18.59 -0.31
CA THR A 177 -1.06 -17.15 -0.29
C THR A 177 -2.56 -16.86 -0.05
N LEU A 178 -3.46 -17.82 -0.31
CA LEU A 178 -4.90 -17.69 -0.04
C LEU A 178 -5.25 -17.78 1.45
N ARG A 179 -4.29 -18.08 2.31
CA ARG A 179 -4.48 -18.23 3.77
C ARG A 179 -3.68 -17.22 4.57
N ILE A 180 -3.19 -16.18 3.92
CA ILE A 180 -2.41 -15.14 4.59
C ILE A 180 -3.39 -14.06 5.06
N PRO A 181 -3.54 -13.83 6.38
CA PRO A 181 -4.40 -12.78 6.88
C PRO A 181 -3.77 -11.41 6.59
N GLY A 182 -4.59 -10.48 6.14
CA GLY A 182 -4.26 -9.06 6.02
C GLY A 182 -4.94 -8.25 7.12
N CYS A 183 -4.31 -7.19 7.59
CA CYS A 183 -4.91 -6.23 8.50
C CYS A 183 -4.51 -4.81 8.12
N THR A 184 -5.51 -3.95 7.99
CA THR A 184 -5.32 -2.51 7.89
C THR A 184 -5.39 -1.93 9.30
N TYR A 185 -4.26 -1.43 9.81
CA TYR A 185 -4.11 -0.90 11.17
C TYR A 185 -4.61 0.54 11.27
N CYS A 186 -5.90 0.71 11.12
CA CYS A 186 -6.63 1.97 11.25
C CYS A 186 -7.60 1.90 12.43
N HIS A 187 -8.42 2.92 12.63
CA HIS A 187 -9.45 2.90 13.66
C HIS A 187 -10.84 3.17 13.04
N PRO A 188 -11.76 2.15 13.07
CA PRO A 188 -11.57 0.76 13.52
C PRO A 188 -10.66 -0.05 12.60
N GLN A 189 -10.00 -1.09 13.11
CA GLN A 189 -9.17 -2.00 12.32
C GLN A 189 -10.05 -2.84 11.38
N VAL A 190 -9.49 -3.12 10.19
CA VAL A 190 -10.13 -3.98 9.18
C VAL A 190 -9.18 -5.14 8.87
N ALA A 191 -9.69 -6.36 8.92
CA ALA A 191 -8.90 -7.55 8.65
C ALA A 191 -9.68 -8.52 7.76
N SER A 192 -8.93 -9.24 6.91
CA SER A 192 -9.46 -10.24 5.98
C SER A 192 -8.49 -11.41 5.79
N VAL A 193 -8.99 -12.53 5.28
CA VAL A 193 -8.24 -13.71 4.89
C VAL A 193 -8.94 -14.43 3.74
#